data_96b2d115ee0a33142f23e64e949e594e
#
_entry.id   96b2d115ee0a33142f23e64e949e594e
#
_cell.length_a   1.000
_cell.length_b   1.000
_cell.length_c   1.000
_cell.angle_alpha   90.00
_cell.angle_beta   90.00
_cell.angle_gamma   90.00
#
_symmetry.space_group_name_H-M   'P 1'
#
loop_
_entity.id
_entity.type
_entity.pdbx_description
1 polymer ?
#
loop_
_entity_poly.entity_id
_entity_poly.type
_entity_poly.pdbx_seq_one_letter_code
_entity_poly.pdbx_strand_id
1 'polypeptide(L)'
;MNDTFMRILPGNDSLVEVEPSSMVELDAFTTDVQTELNQSYFASGDKNVLAGVWECAPCKEEIESYPVHEMMTIISGSVTLTNKKGKSETFTAGDVFFIPKGAQCTWHITETLRKIYMIAG
;
A
#
# COMPACT_ATOMS: atom_id res chain seq x y z
N MET A 1 22.77 -12.12 8.05
CA MET A 1 21.83 -11.09 8.47
C MET A 1 22.40 -9.72 8.17
N ASN A 2 21.58 -8.84 7.69
CA ASN A 2 21.98 -7.47 7.48
C ASN A 2 21.81 -6.72 8.81
N ASP A 3 22.90 -6.27 9.35
CA ASP A 3 22.92 -5.55 10.63
C ASP A 3 23.13 -4.06 10.46
N THR A 4 22.99 -3.57 9.24
CA THR A 4 23.20 -2.17 8.95
C THR A 4 21.93 -1.58 8.33
N PHE A 5 22.08 -0.96 7.19
CA PHE A 5 20.96 -0.30 6.52
C PHE A 5 20.71 -0.97 5.18
N MET A 6 19.52 -0.76 4.67
CA MET A 6 19.15 -1.26 3.36
C MET A 6 18.55 -0.14 2.53
N ARG A 7 18.75 -0.20 1.24
CA ARG A 7 18.13 0.74 0.32
C ARG A 7 16.86 0.13 -0.21
N ILE A 8 15.76 0.84 -0.12
CA ILE A 8 14.51 0.45 -0.74
C ILE A 8 14.48 1.10 -2.11
N LEU A 9 14.42 0.26 -3.14
CA LEU A 9 14.42 0.72 -4.52
C LEU A 9 12.97 0.74 -5.02
N PRO A 10 12.40 1.92 -5.23
CA PRO A 10 11.00 1.99 -5.69
C PRO A 10 10.84 1.47 -7.11
N GLY A 11 11.93 1.43 -7.89
CA GLY A 11 11.91 0.89 -9.23
C GLY A 11 11.13 1.74 -10.19
N ASN A 12 11.50 1.69 -11.43
CA ASN A 12 10.76 2.37 -12.48
C ASN A 12 9.99 1.40 -13.32
N ASP A 13 10.48 0.19 -13.39
CA ASP A 13 10.01 -0.76 -14.36
C ASP A 13 9.19 -1.83 -13.73
N SER A 14 9.84 -2.70 -13.06
CA SER A 14 9.18 -3.81 -12.45
C SER A 14 9.79 -4.00 -11.09
N LEU A 15 9.00 -4.52 -10.20
CA LEU A 15 9.51 -4.97 -8.92
C LEU A 15 10.27 -6.25 -9.18
N VAL A 16 11.56 -6.26 -8.84
CA VAL A 16 12.37 -7.46 -8.93
C VAL A 16 12.01 -8.34 -7.75
N GLU A 17 11.93 -9.63 -7.93
CA GLU A 17 11.59 -10.57 -6.86
C GLU A 17 10.21 -10.27 -6.25
N VAL A 18 9.27 -9.88 -7.09
CA VAL A 18 7.92 -9.62 -6.63
C VAL A 18 7.19 -10.92 -6.37
N GLU A 19 6.29 -10.86 -5.42
CA GLU A 19 5.35 -11.94 -5.18
C GLU A 19 3.95 -11.45 -5.43
N PRO A 20 3.06 -12.30 -5.95
CA PRO A 20 1.65 -11.94 -6.01
C PRO A 20 1.15 -11.66 -4.61
N SER A 21 0.31 -10.66 -4.49
CA SER A 21 -0.31 -10.30 -3.24
C SER A 21 -1.81 -10.48 -3.37
N SER A 22 -2.49 -10.79 -2.29
CA SER A 22 -3.94 -11.03 -2.30
C SER A 22 -4.63 -10.30 -1.16
N MET A 23 -4.11 -9.13 -0.80
CA MET A 23 -4.74 -8.30 0.23
C MET A 23 -6.05 -7.70 -0.25
N VAL A 24 -6.16 -7.48 -1.56
CA VAL A 24 -7.35 -6.89 -2.17
C VAL A 24 -8.23 -8.00 -2.72
N GLU A 25 -9.51 -7.97 -2.35
CA GLU A 25 -10.48 -8.93 -2.86
C GLU A 25 -10.66 -8.76 -4.37
N LEU A 26 -10.83 -9.87 -5.08
CA LEU A 26 -10.93 -9.83 -6.55
C LEU A 26 -12.07 -8.95 -7.04
N ASP A 27 -13.18 -8.93 -6.33
CA ASP A 27 -14.33 -8.13 -6.73
C ASP A 27 -14.16 -6.63 -6.38
N ALA A 28 -13.10 -6.27 -5.70
CA ALA A 28 -12.82 -4.86 -5.41
C ALA A 28 -12.15 -4.14 -6.57
N PHE A 29 -11.55 -4.87 -7.51
CA PHE A 29 -10.92 -4.25 -8.68
C PHE A 29 -11.97 -3.60 -9.56
N THR A 30 -11.66 -2.39 -10.03
CA THR A 30 -12.61 -1.58 -10.81
C THR A 30 -12.35 -1.64 -12.31
N THR A 31 -11.32 -2.37 -12.74
CA THR A 31 -11.01 -2.61 -14.15
C THR A 31 -10.77 -4.10 -14.35
N ASP A 32 -10.53 -4.49 -15.61
CA ASP A 32 -10.21 -5.89 -15.91
C ASP A 32 -8.81 -6.29 -15.38
N VAL A 33 -7.99 -5.32 -15.03
CA VAL A 33 -6.66 -5.58 -14.48
C VAL A 33 -6.81 -5.83 -12.99
N GLN A 34 -6.35 -6.99 -12.55
CA GLN A 34 -6.45 -7.40 -11.14
C GLN A 34 -5.07 -7.69 -10.57
N THR A 35 -4.08 -6.90 -10.96
CA THR A 35 -2.70 -7.11 -10.53
C THR A 35 -2.47 -6.50 -9.16
N GLU A 36 -1.91 -7.30 -8.28
CA GLU A 36 -1.44 -6.82 -6.97
C GLU A 36 -0.10 -7.51 -6.71
N LEU A 37 0.95 -6.72 -6.46
CA LEU A 37 2.30 -7.20 -6.30
C LEU A 37 2.92 -6.64 -5.02
N ASN A 38 3.80 -7.41 -4.41
CA ASN A 38 4.50 -6.98 -3.20
C ASN A 38 5.96 -7.43 -3.25
N GLN A 39 6.85 -6.54 -2.85
CA GLN A 39 8.24 -6.88 -2.62
C GLN A 39 8.60 -6.50 -1.19
N SER A 40 8.82 -7.50 -0.35
CA SER A 40 9.18 -7.27 1.04
C SER A 40 10.67 -6.95 1.12
N TYR A 41 11.01 -5.89 1.83
CA TYR A 41 12.40 -5.52 2.11
C TYR A 41 12.79 -5.88 3.53
N PHE A 42 11.84 -5.87 4.45
CA PHE A 42 12.11 -6.16 5.84
C PHE A 42 10.89 -6.73 6.53
N ALA A 43 11.12 -7.72 7.37
CA ALA A 43 10.11 -8.23 8.29
C ALA A 43 10.82 -8.51 9.61
N SER A 44 10.30 -7.96 10.70
CA SER A 44 10.85 -8.24 12.03
C SER A 44 10.60 -9.71 12.40
N GLY A 45 11.35 -10.20 13.41
CA GLY A 45 11.26 -11.61 13.80
C GLY A 45 9.85 -12.03 14.21
N ASP A 46 9.09 -11.12 14.82
CA ASP A 46 7.69 -11.35 15.20
C ASP A 46 6.72 -10.95 14.10
N LYS A 47 7.24 -10.46 12.98
CA LYS A 47 6.48 -9.96 11.82
C LYS A 47 5.55 -8.80 12.16
N ASN A 48 5.84 -8.11 13.25
CA ASN A 48 5.06 -6.97 13.67
C ASN A 48 5.45 -5.68 12.94
N VAL A 49 6.67 -5.63 12.40
CA VAL A 49 7.14 -4.52 11.59
C VAL A 49 7.49 -5.05 10.21
N LEU A 50 6.89 -4.46 9.19
CA LEU A 50 7.10 -4.84 7.79
C LEU A 50 7.42 -3.58 6.99
N ALA A 51 8.31 -3.71 6.01
CA ALA A 51 8.60 -2.61 5.09
C ALA A 51 8.83 -3.18 3.70
N GLY A 52 8.35 -2.48 2.69
CA GLY A 52 8.49 -2.94 1.32
C GLY A 52 7.92 -1.99 0.30
N VAL A 53 7.71 -2.54 -0.90
CA VAL A 53 7.08 -1.84 -2.02
C VAL A 53 5.88 -2.66 -2.46
N TRP A 54 4.77 -1.98 -2.68
CA TRP A 54 3.51 -2.60 -3.09
C TRP A 54 2.97 -1.88 -4.31
N GLU A 55 2.43 -2.66 -5.24
CA GLU A 55 1.81 -2.13 -6.43
C GLU A 55 0.44 -2.78 -6.61
N CYS A 56 -0.55 -1.98 -6.98
CA CYS A 56 -1.90 -2.48 -7.13
C CYS A 56 -2.66 -1.75 -8.23
N ALA A 57 -3.36 -2.51 -9.03
CA ALA A 57 -4.26 -1.99 -10.06
C ALA A 57 -5.44 -1.25 -9.42
N PRO A 58 -6.17 -0.43 -10.20
CA PRO A 58 -7.32 0.29 -9.66
C PRO A 58 -8.31 -0.61 -8.94
N CYS A 59 -8.70 -0.19 -7.75
CA CYS A 59 -9.63 -0.93 -6.91
C CYS A 59 -10.34 0.03 -5.95
N LYS A 60 -11.42 -0.44 -5.35
CA LYS A 60 -12.13 0.34 -4.34
C LYS A 60 -12.58 -0.58 -3.22
N GLU A 61 -12.17 -0.26 -2.01
CA GLU A 61 -12.47 -1.05 -0.83
C GLU A 61 -13.03 -0.17 0.30
N GLU A 62 -14.05 -0.71 0.97
CA GLU A 62 -14.54 -0.12 2.22
C GLU A 62 -13.81 -0.82 3.36
N ILE A 63 -13.01 -0.08 4.09
CA ILE A 63 -12.24 -0.63 5.21
C ILE A 63 -12.83 -0.10 6.50
N GLU A 64 -13.51 -0.98 7.24
CA GLU A 64 -14.16 -0.58 8.48
C GLU A 64 -13.17 -0.34 9.61
N SER A 65 -12.07 -1.09 9.62
CA SER A 65 -11.03 -0.95 10.63
C SER A 65 -9.70 -1.31 10.00
N TYR A 66 -8.87 -0.31 9.79
CA TYR A 66 -7.57 -0.53 9.18
C TYR A 66 -6.76 -1.48 10.06
N PRO A 67 -6.21 -2.55 9.50
CA PRO A 67 -5.69 -3.66 10.32
C PRO A 67 -4.37 -3.37 11.03
N VAL A 68 -3.65 -2.36 10.60
CA VAL A 68 -2.30 -2.05 11.11
C VAL A 68 -2.09 -0.55 11.11
N HIS A 69 -1.01 -0.10 11.73
CA HIS A 69 -0.50 1.25 11.51
C HIS A 69 0.34 1.22 10.24
N GLU A 70 0.11 2.14 9.34
CA GLU A 70 0.86 2.12 8.08
C GLU A 70 1.25 3.53 7.64
N MET A 71 2.55 3.73 7.42
CA MET A 71 3.05 4.95 6.79
C MET A 71 3.46 4.60 5.37
N MET A 72 3.10 5.44 4.40
CA MET A 72 3.40 5.16 3.02
C MET A 72 3.77 6.41 2.25
N THR A 73 4.64 6.20 1.26
CA THR A 73 5.04 7.22 0.30
C THR A 73 4.58 6.76 -1.07
N ILE A 74 3.82 7.60 -1.77
CA ILE A 74 3.36 7.26 -3.11
C ILE A 74 4.48 7.52 -4.11
N ILE A 75 4.77 6.52 -4.93
CA ILE A 75 5.80 6.59 -5.96
C ILE A 75 5.16 6.95 -7.30
N SER A 76 4.03 6.32 -7.63
CA SER A 76 3.30 6.59 -8.86
C SER A 76 1.84 6.20 -8.70
N GLY A 77 0.98 6.75 -9.54
CA GLY A 77 -0.44 6.49 -9.49
C GLY A 77 -1.16 7.43 -8.55
N SER A 78 -2.40 7.08 -8.20
CA SER A 78 -3.18 7.90 -7.29
C SER A 78 -4.15 7.06 -6.46
N VAL A 79 -4.36 7.47 -5.22
CA VAL A 79 -5.32 6.87 -4.32
C VAL A 79 -6.11 7.97 -3.62
N THR A 80 -7.42 7.79 -3.56
CA THR A 80 -8.31 8.70 -2.84
C THR A 80 -8.81 7.99 -1.60
N LEU A 81 -8.64 8.62 -0.45
CA LEU A 81 -9.15 8.13 0.81
C LEU A 81 -10.34 8.99 1.23
N THR A 82 -11.40 8.33 1.67
CA THR A 82 -12.57 9.03 2.20
C THR A 82 -12.77 8.54 3.63
N ASN A 83 -12.84 9.48 4.56
CA ASN A 83 -12.99 9.12 5.96
C ASN A 83 -14.46 8.90 6.33
N LYS A 84 -14.69 8.53 7.59
CA LYS A 84 -16.01 8.24 8.12
C LYS A 84 -16.98 9.41 7.97
N LYS A 85 -16.47 10.63 7.98
CA LYS A 85 -17.28 11.85 7.86
C LYS A 85 -17.55 12.25 6.42
N GLY A 86 -17.05 11.49 5.46
CA GLY A 86 -17.22 11.79 4.04
C GLY A 86 -16.19 12.73 3.47
N LYS A 87 -15.16 13.11 4.23
CA LYS A 87 -14.09 13.94 3.72
C LYS A 87 -13.12 13.09 2.90
N SER A 88 -12.81 13.54 1.69
CA SER A 88 -11.91 12.84 0.78
C SER A 88 -10.61 13.61 0.57
N GLU A 89 -9.54 12.86 0.37
CA GLU A 89 -8.25 13.43 0.01
C GLU A 89 -7.56 12.48 -0.96
N THR A 90 -6.94 13.04 -2.00
CA THR A 90 -6.23 12.25 -3.03
C THR A 90 -4.74 12.43 -2.86
N PHE A 91 -4.03 11.32 -2.87
CA PHE A 91 -2.56 11.28 -2.74
C PHE A 91 -1.95 10.80 -4.04
N THR A 92 -0.87 11.46 -4.45
CA THR A 92 -0.17 11.18 -5.70
C THR A 92 1.34 11.13 -5.45
N ALA A 93 2.13 10.96 -6.51
CA ALA A 93 3.57 10.80 -6.41
C ALA A 93 4.22 11.88 -5.54
N GLY A 94 5.00 11.45 -4.57
CA GLY A 94 5.69 12.33 -3.63
C GLY A 94 4.94 12.56 -2.32
N ASP A 95 3.65 12.23 -2.27
CA ASP A 95 2.90 12.41 -1.03
C ASP A 95 3.23 11.31 -0.03
N VAL A 96 3.26 11.69 1.24
CA VAL A 96 3.47 10.80 2.37
C VAL A 96 2.28 10.92 3.29
N PHE A 97 1.72 9.79 3.71
CA PHE A 97 0.62 9.83 4.65
C PHE A 97 0.62 8.61 5.55
N PHE A 98 -0.19 8.68 6.60
CA PHE A 98 -0.24 7.65 7.63
C PHE A 98 -1.69 7.28 7.92
N ILE A 99 -1.95 5.98 8.02
CA ILE A 99 -3.26 5.48 8.45
C ILE A 99 -3.06 4.75 9.77
N PRO A 100 -3.67 5.21 10.87
CA PRO A 100 -3.56 4.49 12.13
C PRO A 100 -4.44 3.24 12.14
N LYS A 101 -3.99 2.23 12.86
CA LYS A 101 -4.76 1.02 13.09
C LYS A 101 -6.12 1.38 13.67
N GLY A 102 -7.17 0.77 13.12
CA GLY A 102 -8.53 1.03 13.56
C GLY A 102 -9.27 2.10 12.78
N ALA A 103 -8.57 2.85 11.94
CA ALA A 103 -9.21 3.89 11.15
C ALA A 103 -10.21 3.30 10.15
N GLN A 104 -11.31 4.00 9.95
CA GLN A 104 -12.28 3.65 8.93
C GLN A 104 -12.05 4.53 7.72
N CYS A 105 -11.97 3.92 6.54
CA CYS A 105 -11.82 4.68 5.31
C CYS A 105 -12.30 3.89 4.10
N THR A 106 -12.64 4.62 3.04
CA THR A 106 -12.78 4.05 1.72
C THR A 106 -11.43 4.24 1.04
N TRP A 107 -10.87 3.15 0.52
CA TRP A 107 -9.59 3.11 -0.17
C TRP A 107 -9.86 2.95 -1.65
N HIS A 108 -9.57 3.99 -2.44
CA HIS A 108 -9.92 3.99 -3.85
C HIS A 108 -8.69 4.33 -4.70
N ILE A 109 -8.08 3.31 -5.28
CA ILE A 109 -7.00 3.50 -6.25
C ILE A 109 -7.63 3.82 -7.59
N THR A 110 -7.33 5.02 -8.12
CA THR A 110 -7.88 5.48 -9.38
C THR A 110 -6.91 5.30 -10.55
N GLU A 111 -5.61 5.22 -10.25
CA GLU A 111 -4.57 4.87 -11.22
C GLU A 111 -3.64 3.89 -10.54
N THR A 112 -3.15 2.88 -11.27
CA THR A 112 -2.27 1.86 -10.70
C THR A 112 -1.28 2.50 -9.74
N LEU A 113 -1.32 2.06 -8.49
CA LEU A 113 -0.59 2.66 -7.40
C LEU A 113 0.68 1.88 -7.10
N ARG A 114 1.79 2.59 -6.96
CA ARG A 114 3.01 2.02 -6.39
C ARG A 114 3.38 2.84 -5.18
N LYS A 115 3.64 2.17 -4.06
CA LYS A 115 4.00 2.85 -2.81
C LYS A 115 5.12 2.12 -2.11
N ILE A 116 5.90 2.88 -1.34
CA ILE A 116 6.78 2.34 -0.32
C ILE A 116 5.98 2.37 0.97
N TYR A 117 6.02 1.30 1.74
CA TYR A 117 5.25 1.22 2.98
C TYR A 117 6.10 0.77 4.16
N MET A 118 5.69 1.18 5.34
CA MET A 118 6.14 0.60 6.61
C MET A 118 4.90 0.37 7.46
N ILE A 119 4.79 -0.85 7.97
CA ILE A 119 3.65 -1.30 8.75
C ILE A 119 4.12 -1.67 10.15
N ALA A 120 3.34 -1.29 11.15
CA ALA A 120 3.50 -1.75 12.52
C ALA A 120 2.15 -2.31 12.97
N GLY A 121 2.14 -3.57 13.32
CA GLY A 121 0.92 -4.30 13.68
C GLY A 121 0.37 -4.08 15.09
#